data_f0ac4b7c463099ec788268fbe5cadfcc
#
_entry.id   f0ac4b7c463099ec788268fbe5cadfcc
#
_cell.length_a   1.000
_cell.length_b   1.000
_cell.length_c   1.000
_cell.angle_alpha   90.00
_cell.angle_beta   90.00
_cell.angle_gamma   90.00
#
_symmetry.space_group_name_H-M   'P 1'
#
loop_
_entity.id
_entity.type
_entity.pdbx_description
1 polymer ?
#
loop_
_entity_poly.entity_id
_entity_poly.type
_entity_poly.pdbx_seq_one_letter_code
_entity_poly.pdbx_strand_id
1 'polypeptide(L)'
;DDQSRLGEETRRTLGWRANVGYSNRFGKHDLAAMLAYHYYQDEVKGDAQDVKNTNTTLRLNYGFDNKYVFEGDGALMGSNRFEKNSRYFLSGAIGAGWILSNEAFLIDCDVVNFLKVKASVGILGYDRSTDFLLYKTAWKNGDNLSLGEQNKSTYHTTQFVRLGNKDLKWERSTEWNIGVEGFFLRNRLKAEINYFNELRDNIIGVQSNTYADVLGNFISYRNIGKVRNNGIDAYVQWSDRNGDFSYQVGANVTWSKNKLLKWNEVNYPDSYLRSVDKPTDAMIGYQALGLFGKDVSLGRNISQLLGNYQEGDIAYADLNNDGVVDARDKKMLGNSYPRTVFGIDANLQYKNWGLYILGTAELGLDVWKNNAYYQNKGEGKYSVLALDRWHPENNPNGTYPRLTTTEGDNNFVNSSFWLGNGSYFRLKNVELSYTITNKKENALAKKIKIFGRGTNLFSLSEEKKLDPELINAGINNYPVYRTLTGGVTVTF
;
A
#
# COMPACT_ATOMS: atom_id res chain seq x y z
N ASP A 1 -10.17 -19.63 37.95
CA ASP A 1 -9.92 -19.02 36.60
C ASP A 1 -11.25 -18.96 35.84
N ASP A 2 -12.00 -17.89 36.01
CA ASP A 2 -13.21 -17.63 35.26
C ASP A 2 -12.80 -17.27 33.82
N GLN A 3 -12.88 -18.23 32.91
CA GLN A 3 -12.81 -17.98 31.47
C GLN A 3 -14.16 -17.41 31.02
N SER A 4 -14.32 -16.11 31.04
CA SER A 4 -15.47 -15.44 30.45
C SER A 4 -15.32 -15.40 28.92
N ARG A 5 -16.35 -15.85 28.20
CA ARG A 5 -16.44 -15.72 26.75
C ARG A 5 -16.63 -14.22 26.41
N LEU A 6 -15.60 -13.58 25.87
CA LEU A 6 -15.57 -12.13 25.62
C LEU A 6 -16.49 -11.66 24.48
N GLY A 7 -17.06 -12.58 23.71
CA GLY A 7 -18.00 -12.29 22.63
C GLY A 7 -18.18 -13.45 21.68
N GLU A 8 -19.23 -13.40 20.90
CA GLU A 8 -19.48 -14.30 19.78
C GLU A 8 -19.79 -13.47 18.54
N GLU A 9 -18.91 -13.54 17.54
CA GLU A 9 -19.16 -12.98 16.23
C GLU A 9 -19.65 -14.09 15.30
N THR A 10 -20.83 -13.89 14.73
CA THR A 10 -21.37 -14.81 13.71
C THR A 10 -21.34 -14.10 12.37
N ARG A 11 -20.64 -14.69 11.40
CA ARG A 11 -20.56 -14.20 10.03
C ARG A 11 -21.13 -15.23 9.07
N ARG A 12 -22.02 -14.79 8.19
CA ARG A 12 -22.61 -15.60 7.13
C ARG A 12 -22.32 -15.01 5.80
N THR A 13 -21.64 -15.76 4.94
CA THR A 13 -21.33 -15.35 3.58
C THR A 13 -22.08 -16.23 2.59
N LEU A 14 -22.80 -15.63 1.65
CA LEU A 14 -23.46 -16.28 0.53
C LEU A 14 -22.94 -15.72 -0.77
N GLY A 15 -22.44 -16.59 -1.64
CA GLY A 15 -22.00 -16.21 -2.98
C GLY A 15 -22.43 -17.27 -4.01
N TRP A 16 -22.86 -16.81 -5.17
CA TRP A 16 -23.10 -17.69 -6.31
C TRP A 16 -22.71 -17.00 -7.61
N ARG A 17 -22.28 -17.80 -8.57
CA ARG A 17 -21.86 -17.35 -9.89
C ARG A 17 -22.42 -18.26 -10.96
N ALA A 18 -22.91 -17.66 -12.04
CA ALA A 18 -23.26 -18.33 -13.26
C ALA A 18 -22.50 -17.70 -14.43
N ASN A 19 -22.04 -18.51 -15.37
CA ASN A 19 -21.41 -18.01 -16.59
C ASN A 19 -21.73 -18.89 -17.79
N VAL A 20 -21.82 -18.25 -18.94
CA VAL A 20 -21.96 -18.88 -20.25
C VAL A 20 -20.86 -18.34 -21.14
N GLY A 21 -20.13 -19.23 -21.79
CA GLY A 21 -19.04 -18.88 -22.69
C GLY A 21 -19.24 -19.52 -24.07
N TYR A 22 -18.82 -18.77 -25.06
CA TYR A 22 -18.74 -19.22 -26.45
C TYR A 22 -17.33 -18.97 -26.97
N SER A 23 -16.71 -19.92 -27.64
CA SER A 23 -15.43 -19.76 -28.30
C SER A 23 -15.41 -20.54 -29.60
N ASN A 24 -15.03 -19.89 -30.67
CA ASN A 24 -14.90 -20.53 -31.99
C ASN A 24 -13.86 -19.82 -32.85
N ARG A 25 -13.34 -20.56 -33.82
CA ARG A 25 -12.42 -20.09 -34.85
C ARG A 25 -13.02 -20.20 -36.23
N PHE A 26 -13.06 -19.08 -36.95
CA PHE A 26 -13.60 -18.98 -38.31
C PHE A 26 -12.46 -18.56 -39.26
N GLY A 27 -11.75 -19.55 -39.80
CA GLY A 27 -10.56 -19.28 -40.65
C GLY A 27 -9.49 -18.51 -39.88
N LYS A 28 -9.28 -17.24 -40.21
CA LYS A 28 -8.30 -16.36 -39.54
C LYS A 28 -8.86 -15.58 -38.34
N HIS A 29 -10.15 -15.75 -38.03
CA HIS A 29 -10.85 -15.03 -36.99
C HIS A 29 -11.06 -15.93 -35.76
N ASP A 30 -10.54 -15.54 -34.63
CA ASP A 30 -10.78 -16.17 -33.34
C ASP A 30 -11.73 -15.30 -32.53
N LEU A 31 -12.87 -15.85 -32.11
CA LEU A 31 -13.85 -15.13 -31.31
C LEU A 31 -14.13 -15.89 -30.02
N ALA A 32 -14.03 -15.21 -28.90
CA ALA A 32 -14.50 -15.70 -27.61
C ALA A 32 -15.39 -14.67 -26.93
N ALA A 33 -16.51 -15.11 -26.37
CA ALA A 33 -17.45 -14.28 -25.64
C ALA A 33 -17.84 -14.98 -24.34
N MET A 34 -17.96 -14.22 -23.26
CA MET A 34 -18.39 -14.72 -21.96
C MET A 34 -19.35 -13.73 -21.31
N LEU A 35 -20.51 -14.24 -20.91
CA LEU A 35 -21.45 -13.54 -20.04
C LEU A 35 -21.42 -14.21 -18.68
N ALA A 36 -21.22 -13.42 -17.62
CA ALA A 36 -21.20 -13.92 -16.25
C ALA A 36 -22.06 -13.04 -15.35
N TYR A 37 -22.70 -13.68 -14.39
CA TYR A 37 -23.39 -13.01 -13.29
C TYR A 37 -22.85 -13.51 -11.96
N HIS A 38 -22.60 -12.59 -11.04
CA HIS A 38 -22.12 -12.87 -9.69
C HIS A 38 -22.98 -12.13 -8.67
N TYR A 39 -23.40 -12.84 -7.62
CA TYR A 39 -24.05 -12.28 -6.43
C TYR A 39 -23.22 -12.61 -5.21
N TYR A 40 -23.08 -11.64 -4.31
CA TYR A 40 -22.36 -11.77 -3.05
C TYR A 40 -23.15 -11.09 -1.94
N GLN A 41 -23.30 -11.77 -0.81
CA GLN A 41 -23.85 -11.23 0.42
C GLN A 41 -22.96 -11.63 1.59
N ASP A 42 -22.68 -10.69 2.47
CA ASP A 42 -21.94 -10.90 3.70
C ASP A 42 -22.71 -10.25 4.85
N GLU A 43 -23.09 -11.06 5.80
CA GLU A 43 -23.89 -10.71 6.98
C GLU A 43 -23.03 -10.93 8.22
N VAL A 44 -22.84 -9.88 9.00
CA VAL A 44 -22.17 -9.91 10.30
C VAL A 44 -23.21 -9.58 11.36
N LYS A 45 -23.38 -10.45 12.35
CA LYS A 45 -24.33 -10.24 13.43
C LYS A 45 -23.97 -8.98 14.22
N GLY A 46 -24.90 -8.04 14.28
CA GLY A 46 -24.70 -6.74 14.95
C GLY A 46 -24.44 -5.58 14.01
N ASP A 47 -24.12 -5.82 12.73
CA ASP A 47 -24.01 -4.78 11.73
C ASP A 47 -25.38 -4.19 11.36
N ALA A 48 -25.39 -2.90 11.06
CA ALA A 48 -26.61 -2.18 10.69
C ALA A 48 -27.19 -2.63 9.34
N GLN A 49 -26.39 -3.26 8.48
CA GLN A 49 -26.79 -3.72 7.15
C GLN A 49 -25.78 -4.71 6.57
N ASP A 50 -26.29 -5.77 5.93
CA ASP A 50 -25.48 -6.72 5.17
C ASP A 50 -24.81 -6.03 3.97
N VAL A 51 -23.61 -6.49 3.62
CA VAL A 51 -22.99 -6.16 2.33
C VAL A 51 -23.66 -6.96 1.25
N LYS A 52 -24.17 -6.31 0.19
CA LYS A 52 -24.74 -6.97 -0.99
C LYS A 52 -24.15 -6.36 -2.25
N ASN A 53 -23.52 -7.22 -3.06
CA ASN A 53 -22.95 -6.83 -4.34
C ASN A 53 -23.47 -7.74 -5.46
N THR A 54 -23.71 -7.14 -6.60
CA THR A 54 -24.01 -7.85 -7.85
C THR A 54 -23.04 -7.43 -8.93
N ASN A 55 -22.73 -8.31 -9.85
CA ASN A 55 -21.89 -8.00 -11.00
C ASN A 55 -22.33 -8.81 -12.21
N THR A 56 -22.75 -8.11 -13.28
CA THR A 56 -23.03 -8.70 -14.58
C THR A 56 -21.92 -8.31 -15.53
N THR A 57 -21.14 -9.25 -16.03
CA THR A 57 -19.95 -9.00 -16.85
C THR A 57 -20.13 -9.61 -18.23
N LEU A 58 -19.85 -8.82 -19.26
CA LEU A 58 -19.68 -9.27 -20.64
C LEU A 58 -18.20 -9.10 -21.01
N ARG A 59 -17.57 -10.16 -21.50
CA ARG A 59 -16.22 -10.15 -22.08
C ARG A 59 -16.27 -10.62 -23.51
N LEU A 60 -15.60 -9.88 -24.38
CA LEU A 60 -15.43 -10.20 -25.80
C LEU A 60 -13.94 -10.18 -26.13
N ASN A 61 -13.43 -11.29 -26.67
CA ASN A 61 -12.08 -11.39 -27.20
C ASN A 61 -12.15 -11.70 -28.69
N TYR A 62 -11.41 -10.95 -29.49
CA TYR A 62 -11.31 -11.14 -30.91
C TYR A 62 -9.85 -11.16 -31.35
N GLY A 63 -9.46 -12.22 -32.03
CA GLY A 63 -8.16 -12.39 -32.66
C GLY A 63 -8.29 -12.44 -34.19
N PHE A 64 -7.34 -11.81 -34.86
CA PHE A 64 -7.24 -11.86 -36.33
C PHE A 64 -5.86 -12.30 -36.80
N ASP A 65 -5.80 -13.35 -37.55
CA ASP A 65 -4.61 -13.93 -38.23
C ASP A 65 -3.44 -14.21 -37.24
N ASN A 66 -3.72 -14.45 -35.97
CA ASN A 66 -2.75 -14.54 -34.87
C ASN A 66 -1.83 -13.30 -34.76
N LYS A 67 -2.21 -12.16 -35.33
CA LYS A 67 -1.45 -10.90 -35.36
C LYS A 67 -2.07 -9.82 -34.51
N TYR A 68 -3.38 -9.64 -34.60
CA TYR A 68 -4.13 -8.60 -33.94
C TYR A 68 -5.07 -9.20 -32.91
N VAL A 69 -5.05 -8.67 -31.72
CA VAL A 69 -5.93 -9.11 -30.62
C VAL A 69 -6.66 -7.90 -30.06
N PHE A 70 -7.99 -8.03 -29.91
CA PHE A 70 -8.82 -7.01 -29.30
C PHE A 70 -9.61 -7.64 -28.14
N GLU A 71 -9.72 -6.94 -27.05
CA GLU A 71 -10.50 -7.31 -25.89
C GLU A 71 -11.43 -6.18 -25.50
N GLY A 72 -12.68 -6.51 -25.20
CA GLY A 72 -13.66 -5.58 -24.67
C GLY A 72 -14.36 -6.20 -23.46
N ASP A 73 -14.31 -5.51 -22.33
CA ASP A 73 -14.98 -5.88 -21.10
C ASP A 73 -16.01 -4.82 -20.71
N GLY A 74 -17.21 -5.26 -20.33
CA GLY A 74 -18.24 -4.43 -19.73
C GLY A 74 -18.79 -5.09 -18.48
N ALA A 75 -18.98 -4.33 -17.40
CA ALA A 75 -19.51 -4.86 -16.16
C ALA A 75 -20.49 -3.89 -15.51
N LEU A 76 -21.72 -4.34 -15.30
CA LEU A 76 -22.70 -3.62 -14.49
C LEU A 76 -22.56 -4.08 -13.04
N MET A 77 -21.96 -3.24 -12.22
CA MET A 77 -21.71 -3.49 -10.81
C MET A 77 -22.81 -2.86 -9.95
N GLY A 78 -23.33 -3.60 -8.97
CA GLY A 78 -24.34 -3.11 -8.02
C GLY A 78 -23.87 -3.23 -6.58
N SER A 79 -24.12 -2.21 -5.77
CA SER A 79 -23.79 -2.17 -4.35
C SER A 79 -24.90 -1.52 -3.54
N ASN A 80 -25.24 -2.10 -2.40
CA ASN A 80 -26.26 -1.54 -1.50
C ASN A 80 -25.71 -0.45 -0.56
N ARG A 81 -24.45 -0.06 -0.70
CA ARG A 81 -23.85 1.06 0.05
C ARG A 81 -24.36 2.42 -0.37
N PHE A 82 -24.92 2.52 -1.58
CA PHE A 82 -25.40 3.76 -2.17
C PHE A 82 -26.94 3.84 -2.21
N GLU A 83 -27.47 5.07 -2.33
CA GLU A 83 -28.89 5.31 -2.58
C GLU A 83 -29.33 4.62 -3.90
N LYS A 84 -30.63 4.31 -4.04
CA LYS A 84 -31.17 3.53 -5.17
C LYS A 84 -30.71 4.04 -6.53
N ASN A 85 -30.68 5.37 -6.71
CA ASN A 85 -30.31 6.02 -7.98
C ASN A 85 -28.81 5.95 -8.30
N SER A 86 -27.96 5.69 -7.30
CA SER A 86 -26.51 5.60 -7.43
C SER A 86 -25.97 4.19 -7.18
N ARG A 87 -26.88 3.21 -7.08
CA ARG A 87 -26.54 1.83 -6.67
C ARG A 87 -25.76 1.06 -7.72
N TYR A 88 -25.92 1.42 -8.98
CA TYR A 88 -25.27 0.73 -10.10
C TYR A 88 -24.20 1.59 -10.74
N PHE A 89 -23.11 0.95 -11.12
CA PHE A 89 -22.00 1.54 -11.85
C PHE A 89 -21.66 0.69 -13.07
N LEU A 90 -21.52 1.33 -14.23
CA LEU A 90 -21.07 0.67 -15.45
C LEU A 90 -19.56 0.84 -15.56
N SER A 91 -18.83 -0.26 -15.35
CA SER A 91 -17.40 -0.38 -15.63
C SER A 91 -17.20 -0.86 -17.06
N GLY A 92 -16.07 -0.51 -17.66
CA GLY A 92 -15.71 -1.03 -18.96
C GLY A 92 -14.22 -0.85 -19.26
N ALA A 93 -13.68 -1.77 -20.06
CA ALA A 93 -12.30 -1.69 -20.53
C ALA A 93 -12.22 -2.17 -21.98
N ILE A 94 -11.30 -1.56 -22.73
CA ILE A 94 -10.93 -2.03 -24.07
C ILE A 94 -9.41 -2.18 -24.12
N GLY A 95 -8.95 -3.21 -24.81
CA GLY A 95 -7.54 -3.48 -25.04
C GLY A 95 -7.27 -3.90 -26.47
N ALA A 96 -6.08 -3.60 -26.95
CA ALA A 96 -5.57 -4.04 -28.23
C ALA A 96 -4.15 -4.54 -28.11
N GLY A 97 -3.81 -5.57 -28.86
CA GLY A 97 -2.47 -6.13 -28.95
C GLY A 97 -2.09 -6.40 -30.40
N TRP A 98 -0.85 -6.07 -30.74
CA TRP A 98 -0.27 -6.37 -32.04
C TRP A 98 0.94 -7.27 -31.85
N ILE A 99 0.86 -8.50 -32.40
CA ILE A 99 1.93 -9.49 -32.36
C ILE A 99 2.83 -9.26 -33.56
N LEU A 100 3.82 -8.40 -33.36
CA LEU A 100 4.77 -7.97 -34.38
C LEU A 100 5.60 -9.11 -34.95
N SER A 101 5.94 -10.11 -34.13
CA SER A 101 6.71 -11.28 -34.55
C SER A 101 6.02 -12.13 -35.62
N ASN A 102 4.69 -11.99 -35.77
CA ASN A 102 3.93 -12.72 -36.79
C ASN A 102 3.79 -11.92 -38.10
N GLU A 103 4.37 -10.71 -38.17
CA GLU A 103 4.40 -9.93 -39.41
C GLU A 103 5.53 -10.38 -40.34
N ALA A 104 5.33 -10.20 -41.64
CA ALA A 104 6.27 -10.65 -42.68
C ALA A 104 7.70 -10.09 -42.51
N PHE A 105 7.84 -8.92 -41.88
CA PHE A 105 9.15 -8.27 -41.68
C PHE A 105 9.91 -8.81 -40.43
N LEU A 106 9.27 -9.61 -39.55
CA LEU A 106 9.88 -10.21 -38.36
C LEU A 106 9.78 -11.73 -38.31
N ILE A 107 8.97 -12.37 -39.15
CA ILE A 107 8.68 -13.80 -39.06
C ILE A 107 9.93 -14.68 -39.22
N ASP A 108 10.90 -14.23 -39.99
CA ASP A 108 12.16 -14.94 -40.26
C ASP A 108 13.31 -14.42 -39.38
N CYS A 109 13.02 -13.65 -38.31
CA CYS A 109 14.04 -13.11 -37.44
C CYS A 109 14.45 -14.11 -36.36
N ASP A 110 15.65 -14.67 -36.44
CA ASP A 110 16.19 -15.65 -35.48
C ASP A 110 16.35 -15.07 -34.04
N VAL A 111 16.44 -13.76 -33.90
CA VAL A 111 16.64 -13.08 -32.62
C VAL A 111 15.31 -12.85 -31.91
N VAL A 112 14.22 -12.56 -32.64
CA VAL A 112 12.90 -12.21 -32.09
C VAL A 112 11.96 -13.41 -32.27
N ASN A 113 11.75 -14.18 -31.20
CA ASN A 113 10.84 -15.33 -31.24
C ASN A 113 9.38 -14.94 -30.99
N PHE A 114 9.16 -13.91 -30.20
CA PHE A 114 7.86 -13.30 -29.92
C PHE A 114 8.05 -11.84 -29.60
N LEU A 115 7.22 -10.97 -30.16
CA LEU A 115 7.19 -9.54 -29.85
C LEU A 115 5.76 -9.05 -29.97
N LYS A 116 5.21 -8.50 -28.89
CA LYS A 116 3.87 -7.94 -28.84
C LYS A 116 3.88 -6.56 -28.21
N VAL A 117 3.23 -5.62 -28.86
CA VAL A 117 2.86 -4.32 -28.31
C VAL A 117 1.40 -4.40 -27.87
N LYS A 118 1.08 -3.84 -26.71
CA LYS A 118 -0.27 -3.85 -26.13
C LYS A 118 -0.62 -2.49 -25.56
N ALA A 119 -1.90 -2.16 -25.64
CA ALA A 119 -2.45 -0.97 -24.99
C ALA A 119 -3.85 -1.27 -24.48
N SER A 120 -4.21 -0.68 -23.36
CA SER A 120 -5.55 -0.78 -22.81
C SER A 120 -5.98 0.51 -22.13
N VAL A 121 -7.28 0.74 -22.06
CA VAL A 121 -7.91 1.80 -21.28
C VAL A 121 -9.19 1.25 -20.65
N GLY A 122 -9.42 1.60 -19.39
CA GLY A 122 -10.59 1.14 -18.65
C GLY A 122 -11.08 2.11 -17.59
N ILE A 123 -12.34 1.93 -17.21
CA ILE A 123 -13.00 2.65 -16.14
C ILE A 123 -13.56 1.64 -15.15
N LEU A 124 -13.18 1.76 -13.86
CA LEU A 124 -13.62 0.89 -12.78
C LEU A 124 -14.33 1.71 -11.70
N GLY A 125 -15.42 1.14 -11.16
CA GLY A 125 -16.08 1.65 -9.95
C GLY A 125 -15.53 0.98 -8.69
N TYR A 126 -15.46 1.74 -7.60
CA TYR A 126 -15.03 1.24 -6.30
C TYR A 126 -16.00 1.71 -5.19
N ASP A 127 -16.48 0.78 -4.36
CA ASP A 127 -17.51 1.02 -3.32
C ASP A 127 -17.03 0.76 -1.88
N ARG A 128 -15.83 0.17 -1.70
CA ARG A 128 -15.36 -0.28 -0.37
C ARG A 128 -14.76 0.80 0.52
N SER A 129 -14.52 2.00 -0.01
CA SER A 129 -14.00 3.13 0.77
C SER A 129 -15.06 3.77 1.68
N THR A 130 -16.31 3.32 1.59
CA THR A 130 -17.43 3.93 2.32
C THR A 130 -18.05 2.98 3.32
N ASP A 131 -18.45 3.55 4.46
CA ASP A 131 -19.35 2.91 5.39
C ASP A 131 -20.76 2.78 4.80
N PHE A 132 -21.58 2.00 5.48
CA PHE A 132 -22.99 1.87 5.12
C PHE A 132 -23.80 3.11 5.47
N LEU A 133 -24.88 3.29 4.70
CA LEU A 133 -25.92 4.30 4.99
C LEU A 133 -25.40 5.74 5.08
N LEU A 134 -24.28 6.07 4.43
CA LEU A 134 -23.78 7.46 4.40
C LEU A 134 -24.73 8.43 3.70
N TYR A 135 -25.65 7.89 2.92
CA TYR A 135 -26.74 8.67 2.29
C TYR A 135 -27.90 9.00 3.25
N LYS A 136 -27.89 8.46 4.48
CA LYS A 136 -28.87 8.72 5.53
C LYS A 136 -28.26 9.54 6.67
N THR A 137 -29.02 10.50 7.17
CA THR A 137 -28.70 11.18 8.43
C THR A 137 -28.72 10.18 9.57
N ALA A 138 -27.73 10.24 10.43
CA ALA A 138 -27.57 9.31 11.54
C ALA A 138 -27.51 10.04 12.89
N TRP A 139 -28.15 9.43 13.86
CA TRP A 139 -28.19 9.84 15.25
C TRP A 139 -27.80 8.65 16.11
N LYS A 140 -27.23 8.91 17.30
CA LYS A 140 -26.93 7.90 18.32
C LYS A 140 -27.40 8.41 19.67
N ASN A 141 -27.55 7.50 20.64
CA ASN A 141 -27.74 7.90 22.01
C ASN A 141 -26.49 8.66 22.48
N GLY A 142 -26.71 9.85 23.00
CA GLY A 142 -25.69 10.68 23.63
C GLY A 142 -25.54 10.34 25.11
N ASP A 143 -24.69 11.10 25.77
CA ASP A 143 -24.50 10.97 27.21
C ASP A 143 -25.77 11.30 27.98
N ASN A 144 -25.94 10.66 29.12
CA ASN A 144 -27.04 10.97 30.00
C ASN A 144 -26.83 12.36 30.64
N LEU A 145 -27.83 13.19 30.56
CA LEU A 145 -27.86 14.49 31.23
C LEU A 145 -28.63 14.37 32.54
N SER A 146 -27.96 14.60 33.65
CA SER A 146 -28.60 14.64 34.96
C SER A 146 -28.90 16.08 35.34
N LEU A 147 -30.20 16.37 35.59
CA LEU A 147 -30.72 17.67 35.94
C LEU A 147 -31.43 17.64 37.28
N GLY A 148 -31.61 18.85 37.86
CA GLY A 148 -32.26 19.05 39.12
C GLY A 148 -31.35 18.98 40.34
N GLU A 149 -31.91 19.40 41.48
CA GLU A 149 -31.23 19.40 42.77
C GLU A 149 -30.80 17.97 43.13
N GLN A 150 -29.50 17.75 43.39
CA GLN A 150 -28.87 16.43 43.64
C GLN A 150 -28.91 15.45 42.45
N ASN A 151 -28.96 15.91 41.19
CA ASN A 151 -28.94 15.08 39.97
C ASN A 151 -30.04 13.97 39.95
N LYS A 152 -31.22 14.27 40.50
CA LYS A 152 -32.29 13.29 40.66
C LYS A 152 -33.00 12.87 39.37
N SER A 153 -32.88 13.64 38.30
CA SER A 153 -33.54 13.34 37.01
C SER A 153 -32.51 13.10 35.93
N THR A 154 -32.44 11.88 35.43
CA THR A 154 -31.55 11.52 34.30
C THR A 154 -32.33 11.51 32.99
N TYR A 155 -31.87 12.26 32.03
CA TYR A 155 -32.44 12.37 30.68
C TYR A 155 -31.49 11.74 29.68
N HIS A 156 -32.03 10.90 28.79
CA HIS A 156 -31.28 10.37 27.67
C HIS A 156 -31.19 11.42 26.57
N THR A 157 -29.99 11.79 26.20
CA THR A 157 -29.76 12.74 25.10
C THR A 157 -29.62 12.00 23.79
N THR A 158 -29.87 12.72 22.69
CA THR A 158 -29.61 12.23 21.32
C THR A 158 -28.50 13.07 20.72
N GLN A 159 -27.44 12.39 20.24
CA GLN A 159 -26.32 13.05 19.60
C GLN A 159 -26.38 12.87 18.08
N PHE A 160 -26.20 13.96 17.37
CA PHE A 160 -26.05 13.96 15.92
C PHE A 160 -24.71 13.29 15.54
N VAL A 161 -24.72 12.38 14.58
CA VAL A 161 -23.53 11.67 14.10
C VAL A 161 -23.09 12.21 12.75
N ARG A 162 -24.01 12.28 11.78
CA ARG A 162 -23.71 12.75 10.43
C ARG A 162 -24.95 13.21 9.68
N LEU A 163 -24.74 14.12 8.75
CA LEU A 163 -25.73 14.51 7.75
C LEU A 163 -25.65 13.57 6.54
N GLY A 164 -26.77 12.94 6.19
CA GLY A 164 -26.86 12.05 5.03
C GLY A 164 -26.71 12.81 3.73
N ASN A 165 -26.02 12.18 2.76
CA ASN A 165 -25.88 12.70 1.41
C ASN A 165 -26.36 11.70 0.37
N LYS A 166 -27.55 11.94 -0.22
CA LYS A 166 -28.15 11.06 -1.24
C LYS A 166 -27.43 11.11 -2.59
N ASP A 167 -26.62 12.13 -2.83
CA ASP A 167 -25.90 12.35 -4.08
C ASP A 167 -24.55 11.64 -4.13
N LEU A 168 -24.21 10.83 -3.10
CA LEU A 168 -22.99 10.05 -3.09
C LEU A 168 -22.93 9.07 -4.27
N LYS A 169 -21.80 9.09 -4.96
CA LYS A 169 -21.52 8.25 -6.13
C LYS A 169 -20.33 7.34 -5.84
N TRP A 170 -20.20 6.30 -6.66
CA TRP A 170 -19.03 5.45 -6.70
C TRP A 170 -17.76 6.26 -6.90
N GLU A 171 -16.69 5.86 -6.23
CA GLU A 171 -15.36 6.29 -6.64
C GLU A 171 -15.04 5.67 -8.00
N ARG A 172 -14.35 6.40 -8.84
CA ARG A 172 -14.03 6.00 -10.20
C ARG A 172 -12.53 5.99 -10.41
N SER A 173 -12.00 4.88 -10.92
CA SER A 173 -10.64 4.80 -11.45
C SER A 173 -10.71 4.73 -12.97
N THR A 174 -9.96 5.60 -13.63
CA THR A 174 -9.71 5.57 -15.08
C THR A 174 -8.24 5.28 -15.27
N GLU A 175 -7.93 4.15 -15.90
CA GLU A 175 -6.58 3.70 -16.12
C GLU A 175 -6.32 3.48 -17.60
N TRP A 176 -5.11 3.83 -18.05
CA TRP A 176 -4.59 3.40 -19.35
C TRP A 176 -3.17 2.83 -19.18
N ASN A 177 -2.87 1.83 -19.99
CA ASN A 177 -1.64 1.07 -19.95
C ASN A 177 -1.12 0.87 -21.37
N ILE A 178 0.19 1.03 -21.56
CA ILE A 178 0.89 0.70 -22.79
C ILE A 178 2.08 -0.17 -22.42
N GLY A 179 2.25 -1.27 -23.15
CA GLY A 179 3.34 -2.19 -22.86
C GLY A 179 3.89 -2.91 -24.08
N VAL A 180 5.07 -3.43 -23.87
CA VAL A 180 5.77 -4.29 -24.84
C VAL A 180 6.24 -5.53 -24.09
N GLU A 181 5.98 -6.70 -24.66
CA GLU A 181 6.48 -7.98 -24.18
C GLU A 181 7.13 -8.77 -25.29
N GLY A 182 8.20 -9.49 -24.97
CA GLY A 182 8.90 -10.26 -25.97
C GLY A 182 9.74 -11.42 -25.44
N PHE A 183 9.95 -12.40 -26.32
CA PHE A 183 10.91 -13.49 -26.15
C PHE A 183 11.94 -13.39 -27.26
N PHE A 184 13.20 -13.48 -26.86
CA PHE A 184 14.35 -13.26 -27.75
C PHE A 184 15.36 -14.37 -27.60
N LEU A 185 16.26 -14.49 -28.61
CA LEU A 185 17.42 -15.37 -28.58
C LEU A 185 17.04 -16.85 -28.31
N ARG A 186 16.09 -17.37 -29.11
CA ARG A 186 15.54 -18.74 -28.95
C ARG A 186 14.86 -18.92 -27.59
N ASN A 187 14.07 -17.94 -27.18
CA ASN A 187 13.35 -17.87 -25.89
C ASN A 187 14.24 -17.87 -24.63
N ARG A 188 15.54 -17.55 -24.78
CA ARG A 188 16.42 -17.43 -23.61
C ARG A 188 16.18 -16.15 -22.82
N LEU A 189 15.90 -15.06 -23.52
CA LEU A 189 15.57 -13.76 -22.91
C LEU A 189 14.07 -13.51 -23.02
N LYS A 190 13.41 -13.33 -21.88
CA LYS A 190 12.05 -12.80 -21.76
C LYS A 190 12.15 -11.40 -21.19
N ALA A 191 11.47 -10.43 -21.79
CA ALA A 191 11.40 -9.06 -21.29
C ALA A 191 9.99 -8.50 -21.47
N GLU A 192 9.55 -7.75 -20.49
CA GLU A 192 8.28 -7.02 -20.50
C GLU A 192 8.47 -5.67 -19.85
N ILE A 193 7.89 -4.64 -20.42
CA ILE A 193 7.81 -3.31 -19.85
C ILE A 193 6.42 -2.72 -20.10
N ASN A 194 5.80 -2.19 -19.05
CA ASN A 194 4.50 -1.54 -19.11
C ASN A 194 4.63 -0.16 -18.47
N TYR A 195 4.00 0.83 -19.07
CA TYR A 195 3.73 2.12 -18.46
C TYR A 195 2.23 2.21 -18.17
N PHE A 196 1.87 2.62 -16.97
CA PHE A 196 0.50 2.81 -16.54
C PHE A 196 0.25 4.22 -16.02
N ASN A 197 -0.96 4.71 -16.19
CA ASN A 197 -1.45 5.95 -15.59
C ASN A 197 -2.88 5.76 -15.12
N GLU A 198 -3.09 5.89 -13.83
CA GLU A 198 -4.39 5.83 -13.16
C GLU A 198 -4.80 7.22 -12.70
N LEU A 199 -6.05 7.58 -12.96
CA LEU A 199 -6.72 8.74 -12.41
C LEU A 199 -7.91 8.27 -11.60
N ARG A 200 -7.80 8.36 -10.28
CA ARG A 200 -8.90 8.07 -9.36
C ARG A 200 -9.59 9.36 -8.97
N ASP A 201 -10.86 9.48 -9.30
CA ASP A 201 -11.69 10.63 -8.97
C ASP A 201 -12.97 10.22 -8.21
N ASN A 202 -13.77 11.22 -7.82
CA ASN A 202 -14.92 11.02 -6.97
C ASN A 202 -14.58 10.32 -5.63
N ILE A 203 -13.36 10.44 -5.14
CA ILE A 203 -12.96 9.88 -3.85
C ILE A 203 -13.82 10.48 -2.76
N ILE A 204 -14.42 9.63 -1.94
CA ILE A 204 -15.31 10.05 -0.87
C ILE A 204 -14.47 10.52 0.32
N GLY A 205 -14.77 11.69 0.81
CA GLY A 205 -14.11 12.28 1.97
C GLY A 205 -15.10 13.07 2.83
N VAL A 206 -14.65 13.40 4.04
CA VAL A 206 -15.40 14.19 5.00
C VAL A 206 -15.31 15.67 4.64
N GLN A 207 -16.46 16.34 4.63
CA GLN A 207 -16.55 17.77 4.48
C GLN A 207 -16.93 18.41 5.83
N SER A 208 -15.96 18.52 6.73
CA SER A 208 -16.17 19.13 8.06
C SER A 208 -16.00 20.66 8.06
N ASN A 209 -15.11 21.18 7.21
CA ASN A 209 -14.69 22.59 7.26
C ASN A 209 -15.61 23.56 6.50
N THR A 210 -16.77 23.10 6.03
CA THR A 210 -17.67 23.92 5.19
C THR A 210 -18.85 24.49 5.98
N TYR A 211 -19.08 23.98 7.17
CA TYR A 211 -20.19 24.41 8.02
C TYR A 211 -19.70 25.34 9.12
N ALA A 212 -20.46 26.38 9.41
CA ALA A 212 -20.16 27.30 10.50
C ALA A 212 -20.27 26.56 11.86
N ASP A 213 -19.36 26.84 12.77
CA ASP A 213 -19.28 26.17 14.10
C ASP A 213 -20.56 26.31 14.91
N VAL A 214 -21.34 27.36 14.66
CA VAL A 214 -22.65 27.59 15.29
C VAL A 214 -23.66 26.47 15.00
N LEU A 215 -23.48 25.72 13.93
CA LEU A 215 -24.30 24.56 13.57
C LEU A 215 -23.89 23.28 14.27
N GLY A 216 -22.80 23.30 15.03
CA GLY A 216 -22.19 22.12 15.65
C GLY A 216 -21.29 21.33 14.68
N ASN A 217 -20.71 20.24 15.18
CA ASN A 217 -19.81 19.39 14.39
C ASN A 217 -20.59 18.56 13.36
N PHE A 218 -20.94 19.16 12.24
CA PHE A 218 -21.60 18.48 11.13
C PHE A 218 -20.56 17.70 10.31
N ILE A 219 -20.69 16.39 10.32
CA ILE A 219 -19.94 15.49 9.41
C ILE A 219 -20.84 15.18 8.21
N SER A 220 -20.39 15.51 7.02
CA SER A 220 -21.03 15.10 5.76
C SER A 220 -19.98 14.47 4.83
N TYR A 221 -20.38 13.44 4.13
CA TYR A 221 -19.52 12.76 3.16
C TYR A 221 -19.86 13.23 1.75
N ARG A 222 -18.84 13.52 0.95
CA ARG A 222 -18.99 13.93 -0.45
C ARG A 222 -17.88 13.35 -1.32
N ASN A 223 -18.13 13.26 -2.61
CA ASN A 223 -17.12 12.92 -3.61
C ASN A 223 -16.25 14.14 -3.91
N ILE A 224 -15.15 14.30 -3.21
CA ILE A 224 -14.32 15.52 -3.20
C ILE A 224 -12.89 15.29 -3.70
N GLY A 225 -12.39 14.08 -3.59
CA GLY A 225 -10.98 13.78 -3.82
C GLY A 225 -10.67 13.37 -5.26
N LYS A 226 -9.42 13.66 -5.68
CA LYS A 226 -8.86 13.23 -6.96
C LYS A 226 -7.37 12.97 -6.79
N VAL A 227 -6.92 11.78 -7.22
CA VAL A 227 -5.53 11.33 -7.13
C VAL A 227 -5.11 10.80 -8.48
N ARG A 228 -3.87 11.07 -8.87
CA ARG A 228 -3.21 10.43 -10.01
C ARG A 228 -2.13 9.51 -9.49
N ASN A 229 -2.01 8.33 -10.10
CA ASN A 229 -0.90 7.41 -9.91
C ASN A 229 -0.36 7.00 -11.28
N ASN A 230 0.95 7.07 -11.48
CA ASN A 230 1.56 6.61 -12.71
C ASN A 230 2.90 5.95 -12.42
N GLY A 231 3.30 5.03 -13.30
CA GLY A 231 4.50 4.26 -13.07
C GLY A 231 4.88 3.36 -14.23
N ILE A 232 5.93 2.60 -13.98
CA ILE A 232 6.49 1.62 -14.89
C ILE A 232 6.63 0.30 -14.14
N ASP A 233 6.15 -0.77 -14.77
CA ASP A 233 6.45 -2.15 -14.40
C ASP A 233 7.35 -2.76 -15.45
N ALA A 234 8.45 -3.35 -15.03
CA ALA A 234 9.33 -4.05 -15.93
C ALA A 234 9.73 -5.42 -15.36
N TYR A 235 9.90 -6.37 -16.23
CA TYR A 235 10.36 -7.71 -15.93
C TYR A 235 11.37 -8.16 -16.97
N VAL A 236 12.46 -8.77 -16.54
CA VAL A 236 13.43 -9.41 -17.40
C VAL A 236 13.83 -10.75 -16.82
N GLN A 237 13.93 -11.77 -17.67
CA GLN A 237 14.37 -13.10 -17.29
C GLN A 237 15.30 -13.65 -18.35
N TRP A 238 16.41 -14.18 -17.92
CA TRP A 238 17.31 -14.97 -18.75
C TRP A 238 17.27 -16.41 -18.32
N SER A 239 17.10 -17.31 -19.27
CA SER A 239 17.14 -18.77 -19.01
C SER A 239 17.95 -19.48 -20.09
N ASP A 240 18.83 -20.38 -19.68
CA ASP A 240 19.63 -21.18 -20.61
C ASP A 240 19.98 -22.55 -19.99
N ARG A 241 20.45 -23.45 -20.85
CA ARG A 241 20.90 -24.74 -20.44
C ARG A 241 22.18 -25.09 -21.20
N ASN A 242 23.19 -25.48 -20.43
CA ASN A 242 24.47 -25.99 -20.97
C ASN A 242 24.77 -27.36 -20.35
N GLY A 243 24.54 -28.43 -21.12
CA GLY A 243 24.67 -29.82 -20.66
C GLY A 243 23.75 -30.13 -19.48
N ASP A 244 24.32 -30.49 -18.35
CA ASP A 244 23.62 -30.81 -17.11
C ASP A 244 23.28 -29.60 -16.26
N PHE A 245 23.78 -28.42 -16.62
CA PHE A 245 23.51 -27.16 -15.91
C PHE A 245 22.41 -26.36 -16.61
N SER A 246 21.33 -26.08 -15.91
CA SER A 246 20.28 -25.14 -16.34
C SER A 246 20.12 -24.03 -15.34
N TYR A 247 19.89 -22.82 -15.82
CA TYR A 247 19.72 -21.65 -14.97
C TYR A 247 18.68 -20.70 -15.53
N GLN A 248 17.99 -20.07 -14.60
CA GLN A 248 17.05 -19.00 -14.84
C GLN A 248 17.33 -17.90 -13.83
N VAL A 249 17.54 -16.69 -14.30
CA VAL A 249 17.71 -15.49 -13.46
C VAL A 249 16.70 -14.48 -13.93
N GLY A 250 15.90 -13.99 -13.00
CA GLY A 250 14.87 -13.01 -13.23
C GLY A 250 15.07 -11.77 -12.38
N ALA A 251 14.59 -10.64 -12.87
CA ALA A 251 14.47 -9.41 -12.13
C ALA A 251 13.16 -8.71 -12.52
N ASN A 252 12.49 -8.12 -11.53
CA ASN A 252 11.34 -7.26 -11.74
C ASN A 252 11.51 -5.95 -11.00
N VAL A 253 10.92 -4.91 -11.52
CA VAL A 253 10.89 -3.60 -10.89
C VAL A 253 9.54 -2.94 -11.15
N THR A 254 8.95 -2.39 -10.09
CA THR A 254 7.83 -1.47 -10.17
C THR A 254 8.30 -0.13 -9.63
N TRP A 255 8.20 0.91 -10.45
CA TRP A 255 8.39 2.28 -10.02
C TRP A 255 7.07 3.03 -10.17
N SER A 256 6.61 3.69 -9.10
CA SER A 256 5.36 4.44 -9.13
C SER A 256 5.42 5.74 -8.33
N LYS A 257 4.62 6.70 -8.78
CA LYS A 257 4.48 8.00 -8.13
C LYS A 257 3.02 8.43 -8.14
N ASN A 258 2.50 8.71 -6.95
CA ASN A 258 1.16 9.26 -6.80
C ASN A 258 1.19 10.76 -6.54
N LYS A 259 0.07 11.44 -6.82
CA LYS A 259 -0.11 12.87 -6.61
C LYS A 259 -1.58 13.16 -6.28
N LEU A 260 -1.81 13.86 -5.16
CA LEU A 260 -3.11 14.39 -4.80
C LEU A 260 -3.43 15.62 -5.67
N LEU A 261 -4.45 15.53 -6.52
CA LEU A 261 -4.82 16.59 -7.46
C LEU A 261 -5.93 17.49 -6.91
N LYS A 262 -6.79 16.92 -6.04
CA LYS A 262 -7.90 17.66 -5.44
C LYS A 262 -8.28 17.02 -4.11
N TRP A 263 -8.49 17.85 -3.12
CA TRP A 263 -9.02 17.50 -1.81
C TRP A 263 -9.77 18.70 -1.21
N ASN A 264 -10.60 18.45 -0.19
CA ASN A 264 -11.22 19.52 0.59
C ASN A 264 -10.28 19.90 1.72
N GLU A 265 -9.44 20.89 1.51
CA GLU A 265 -8.51 21.40 2.51
C GLU A 265 -8.73 22.89 2.76
N VAL A 266 -8.27 23.36 3.91
CA VAL A 266 -8.27 24.79 4.25
C VAL A 266 -7.41 25.54 3.25
N ASN A 267 -7.80 26.73 2.87
CA ASN A 267 -7.00 27.59 2.02
C ASN A 267 -5.83 28.18 2.84
N TYR A 268 -4.74 27.42 2.93
CA TYR A 268 -3.53 27.86 3.61
C TYR A 268 -2.86 29.01 2.84
N PRO A 269 -2.43 30.08 3.56
CA PRO A 269 -1.64 31.15 2.92
C PRO A 269 -0.33 30.59 2.38
N ASP A 270 0.34 29.71 3.12
CA ASP A 270 1.61 29.13 2.78
C ASP A 270 1.46 27.86 1.96
N SER A 271 2.02 27.83 0.75
CA SER A 271 1.84 26.73 -0.21
C SER A 271 2.43 25.41 0.28
N TYR A 272 3.44 25.44 1.15
CA TYR A 272 4.06 24.24 1.69
C TYR A 272 3.16 23.48 2.70
N LEU A 273 2.12 24.12 3.24
CA LEU A 273 1.12 23.49 4.10
C LEU A 273 0.07 22.68 3.32
N ARG A 274 -0.14 22.98 2.04
CA ARG A 274 -1.16 22.32 1.23
C ARG A 274 -0.82 20.86 1.00
N SER A 275 -1.83 19.99 1.05
CA SER A 275 -1.72 18.58 0.70
C SER A 275 -1.85 18.36 -0.81
N VAL A 276 -2.62 19.20 -1.49
CA VAL A 276 -2.73 19.19 -2.96
C VAL A 276 -1.35 19.41 -3.58
N ASP A 277 -1.09 18.73 -4.69
CA ASP A 277 0.18 18.63 -5.40
C ASP A 277 1.28 17.78 -4.73
N LYS A 278 1.01 17.21 -3.56
CA LYS A 278 1.91 16.26 -2.87
C LYS A 278 1.42 14.81 -3.03
N PRO A 279 2.27 13.82 -2.73
CA PRO A 279 1.81 12.43 -2.65
C PRO A 279 0.80 12.25 -1.50
N THR A 280 -0.10 11.28 -1.65
CA THR A 280 -1.11 10.96 -0.63
C THR A 280 -0.51 10.39 0.65
N ASP A 281 0.70 9.88 0.56
CA ASP A 281 1.52 9.31 1.63
C ASP A 281 2.60 10.30 2.12
N ALA A 282 2.42 11.60 1.89
CA ALA A 282 3.34 12.64 2.34
C ALA A 282 3.46 12.64 3.87
N MET A 283 4.69 12.60 4.35
CA MET A 283 5.01 12.69 5.77
C MET A 283 5.26 14.16 6.11
N ILE A 284 4.37 14.70 6.95
CA ILE A 284 4.36 16.14 7.31
C ILE A 284 4.93 16.31 8.71
N GLY A 285 5.83 17.27 8.89
CA GLY A 285 6.45 17.56 10.18
C GLY A 285 7.31 18.81 10.14
N TYR A 286 8.01 19.04 11.25
CA TYR A 286 8.89 20.20 11.44
C TYR A 286 10.30 19.91 10.91
N GLN A 287 10.92 20.93 10.31
CA GLN A 287 12.34 20.86 9.94
C GLN A 287 13.19 21.09 11.18
N ALA A 288 13.90 20.06 11.66
CA ALA A 288 14.87 20.19 12.72
C ALA A 288 16.14 20.90 12.23
N LEU A 289 16.69 21.74 13.07
CA LEU A 289 17.95 22.49 12.85
C LEU A 289 19.11 21.91 13.66
N GLY A 290 18.84 20.97 14.58
CA GLY A 290 19.80 20.41 15.53
C GLY A 290 19.35 20.63 16.97
N LEU A 291 20.29 20.59 17.91
CA LEU A 291 20.03 20.76 19.34
C LEU A 291 20.40 22.17 19.82
N PHE A 292 19.57 22.75 20.68
CA PHE A 292 19.93 23.99 21.40
C PHE A 292 21.16 23.79 22.27
N GLY A 293 22.03 24.79 22.33
CA GLY A 293 23.29 24.74 23.06
C GLY A 293 24.43 24.03 22.34
N LYS A 294 24.12 23.22 21.32
CA LYS A 294 25.09 22.55 20.45
C LYS A 294 25.10 23.15 19.03
N ASP A 295 24.02 23.00 18.31
CA ASP A 295 23.91 23.37 16.89
C ASP A 295 23.23 24.73 16.70
N VAL A 296 22.40 25.14 17.65
CA VAL A 296 21.60 26.36 17.63
C VAL A 296 21.66 27.07 18.96
N SER A 297 21.81 28.39 18.94
CA SER A 297 21.75 29.19 20.17
C SER A 297 20.33 29.25 20.74
N LEU A 298 20.22 29.04 22.07
CA LEU A 298 18.95 29.20 22.77
C LEU A 298 18.45 30.67 22.76
N GLY A 299 19.36 31.64 22.67
CA GLY A 299 19.06 33.07 22.66
C GLY A 299 18.62 33.65 21.31
N ARG A 300 18.27 32.79 20.30
CA ARG A 300 17.70 33.27 19.05
C ARG A 300 16.34 33.92 19.28
N ASN A 301 16.00 34.97 18.51
CA ASN A 301 14.73 35.68 18.59
C ASN A 301 13.58 34.92 17.94
N ILE A 302 13.47 33.62 18.16
CA ILE A 302 12.40 32.74 17.61
C ILE A 302 11.92 31.89 18.77
N SER A 303 10.62 31.97 19.04
CA SER A 303 9.94 31.16 20.05
C SER A 303 9.41 29.86 19.48
N GLN A 304 9.42 28.76 20.24
CA GLN A 304 8.79 27.49 19.84
C GLN A 304 7.57 27.21 20.72
N LEU A 305 6.37 27.13 20.14
CA LEU A 305 5.11 26.85 20.84
C LEU A 305 4.75 25.36 20.86
N LEU A 306 5.76 24.47 20.78
CA LEU A 306 5.60 23.02 20.72
C LEU A 306 5.70 22.33 22.09
N GLY A 307 5.90 23.10 23.14
CA GLY A 307 6.15 22.69 24.52
C GLY A 307 7.31 23.46 25.12
N ASN A 308 7.60 23.19 26.39
CA ASN A 308 8.77 23.78 27.05
C ASN A 308 10.06 23.27 26.43
N TYR A 309 11.01 24.13 26.22
CA TYR A 309 12.32 23.79 25.65
C TYR A 309 13.47 24.51 26.37
N GLN A 310 14.65 23.90 26.33
CA GLN A 310 15.88 24.41 26.92
C GLN A 310 17.08 23.87 26.13
N GLU A 311 18.29 24.12 26.60
CA GLU A 311 19.51 23.55 26.04
C GLU A 311 19.46 22.02 26.02
N GLY A 312 19.88 21.41 24.89
CA GLY A 312 19.78 19.98 24.61
C GLY A 312 18.47 19.54 23.98
N ASP A 313 17.49 20.43 23.84
CA ASP A 313 16.26 20.15 23.13
C ASP A 313 16.38 20.44 21.62
N ILE A 314 15.48 19.89 20.83
CA ILE A 314 15.49 20.05 19.37
C ILE A 314 15.00 21.46 19.00
N ALA A 315 15.78 22.15 18.18
CA ALA A 315 15.44 23.42 17.55
C ALA A 315 14.78 23.18 16.19
N TYR A 316 13.72 23.92 15.88
CA TYR A 316 12.99 23.80 14.61
C TYR A 316 13.06 25.11 13.81
N ALA A 317 12.90 24.97 12.48
CA ALA A 317 12.87 26.10 11.57
C ALA A 317 11.53 26.84 11.65
N ASP A 318 11.60 28.16 11.71
CA ASP A 318 10.51 29.07 11.41
C ASP A 318 10.47 29.25 9.89
N LEU A 319 9.46 28.66 9.22
CA LEU A 319 9.39 28.59 7.76
C LEU A 319 8.72 29.83 7.14
N ASN A 320 7.83 30.48 7.90
CA ASN A 320 7.11 31.67 7.46
C ASN A 320 7.80 32.97 7.91
N ASN A 321 8.86 32.88 8.74
CA ASN A 321 9.63 33.99 9.29
C ASN A 321 8.79 34.98 10.15
N ASP A 322 7.81 34.46 10.90
CA ASP A 322 7.00 35.28 11.81
C ASP A 322 7.56 35.37 13.24
N GLY A 323 8.69 34.71 13.50
CA GLY A 323 9.38 34.69 14.80
C GLY A 323 8.85 33.61 15.74
N VAL A 324 7.91 32.75 15.31
CA VAL A 324 7.28 31.73 16.13
C VAL A 324 7.24 30.40 15.37
N VAL A 325 7.72 29.33 15.98
CA VAL A 325 7.54 27.98 15.44
C VAL A 325 6.25 27.40 15.97
N ASP A 326 5.28 27.23 15.09
CA ASP A 326 3.95 26.65 15.40
C ASP A 326 3.46 25.70 14.31
N ALA A 327 2.13 25.40 14.28
CA ALA A 327 1.55 24.50 13.30
C ALA A 327 1.72 24.96 11.83
N ARG A 328 2.03 26.24 11.60
CA ARG A 328 2.25 26.82 10.26
C ARG A 328 3.66 26.53 9.72
N ASP A 329 4.58 25.99 10.54
CA ASP A 329 5.96 25.66 10.14
C ASP A 329 6.13 24.18 9.76
N LYS A 330 5.04 23.47 9.56
CA LYS A 330 5.08 22.10 9.08
C LYS A 330 5.21 22.05 7.55
N LYS A 331 6.07 21.19 7.06
CA LYS A 331 6.18 20.91 5.62
C LYS A 331 6.27 19.43 5.34
N MET A 332 6.17 19.04 4.08
CA MET A 332 6.48 17.69 3.64
C MET A 332 7.99 17.43 3.85
N LEU A 333 8.29 16.35 4.58
CA LEU A 333 9.66 15.92 4.89
C LEU A 333 10.04 14.65 4.10
N GLY A 334 9.07 13.80 3.79
CA GLY A 334 9.30 12.53 3.13
C GLY A 334 8.01 11.86 2.69
N ASN A 335 8.09 10.58 2.35
CA ASN A 335 6.96 9.75 1.94
C ASN A 335 7.05 8.34 2.53
N SER A 336 5.91 7.79 2.94
CA SER A 336 5.86 6.52 3.68
C SER A 336 5.76 5.27 2.81
N TYR A 337 5.42 5.39 1.52
CA TYR A 337 5.38 4.25 0.60
C TYR A 337 6.60 4.21 -0.31
N PRO A 338 7.14 3.02 -0.62
CA PRO A 338 8.27 2.89 -1.53
C PRO A 338 7.92 3.41 -2.93
N ARG A 339 8.84 4.15 -3.53
CA ARG A 339 8.72 4.59 -4.92
C ARG A 339 9.17 3.51 -5.89
N THR A 340 10.05 2.63 -5.44
CA THR A 340 10.55 1.50 -6.22
C THR A 340 10.48 0.23 -5.40
N VAL A 341 9.83 -0.79 -5.95
CA VAL A 341 9.87 -2.16 -5.44
C VAL A 341 10.63 -3.00 -6.46
N PHE A 342 11.64 -3.72 -5.99
CA PHE A 342 12.51 -4.51 -6.84
C PHE A 342 12.58 -5.95 -6.32
N GLY A 343 12.54 -6.91 -7.24
CA GLY A 343 12.72 -8.32 -6.97
C GLY A 343 13.79 -8.92 -7.87
N ILE A 344 14.58 -9.82 -7.33
CA ILE A 344 15.53 -10.65 -8.09
C ILE A 344 15.38 -12.10 -7.66
N ASP A 345 15.28 -12.99 -8.62
CA ASP A 345 15.26 -14.42 -8.39
C ASP A 345 16.26 -15.18 -9.24
N ALA A 346 16.77 -16.27 -8.70
CA ALA A 346 17.63 -17.19 -9.43
C ALA A 346 17.22 -18.64 -9.13
N ASN A 347 17.07 -19.43 -10.17
CA ASN A 347 16.84 -20.87 -10.10
C ASN A 347 17.93 -21.57 -10.88
N LEU A 348 18.83 -22.24 -10.17
CA LEU A 348 19.99 -22.92 -10.73
C LEU A 348 19.84 -24.44 -10.50
N GLN A 349 20.03 -25.21 -11.54
CA GLN A 349 19.95 -26.65 -11.46
C GLN A 349 21.17 -27.27 -12.09
N TYR A 350 21.83 -28.14 -11.33
CA TYR A 350 22.93 -28.95 -11.81
C TYR A 350 22.72 -30.45 -11.49
N LYS A 351 22.44 -31.24 -12.52
CA LYS A 351 22.02 -32.65 -12.36
C LYS A 351 20.84 -32.74 -11.37
N ASN A 352 21.10 -33.34 -10.22
CA ASN A 352 20.09 -33.55 -9.17
C ASN A 352 20.03 -32.43 -8.14
N TRP A 353 20.95 -31.48 -8.16
CA TRP A 353 21.00 -30.33 -7.26
C TRP A 353 20.19 -29.17 -7.81
N GLY A 354 19.44 -28.52 -6.93
CA GLY A 354 18.74 -27.30 -7.21
C GLY A 354 19.05 -26.23 -6.17
N LEU A 355 19.32 -25.00 -6.63
CA LEU A 355 19.49 -23.83 -5.78
C LEU A 355 18.51 -22.76 -6.23
N TYR A 356 17.64 -22.32 -5.31
CA TYR A 356 16.72 -21.20 -5.50
C TYR A 356 17.10 -20.05 -4.59
N ILE A 357 17.11 -18.84 -5.12
CA ILE A 357 17.39 -17.60 -4.40
C ILE A 357 16.31 -16.56 -4.74
N LEU A 358 15.81 -15.85 -3.73
CA LEU A 358 14.89 -14.73 -3.90
C LEU A 358 15.32 -13.57 -3.00
N GLY A 359 15.55 -12.42 -3.61
CA GLY A 359 15.79 -11.16 -2.94
C GLY A 359 14.72 -10.12 -3.30
N THR A 360 14.38 -9.25 -2.37
CA THR A 360 13.43 -8.13 -2.58
C THR A 360 13.99 -6.85 -2.01
N ALA A 361 13.67 -5.73 -2.61
CA ALA A 361 14.03 -4.40 -2.11
C ALA A 361 12.84 -3.45 -2.19
N GLU A 362 12.71 -2.58 -1.22
CA GLU A 362 11.84 -1.42 -1.22
C GLU A 362 12.69 -0.17 -1.06
N LEU A 363 12.59 0.74 -2.01
CA LEU A 363 13.47 1.90 -2.12
C LEU A 363 12.66 3.19 -2.23
N GLY A 364 13.21 4.28 -1.69
CA GLY A 364 12.60 5.60 -1.78
C GLY A 364 11.38 5.75 -0.89
N LEU A 365 11.44 5.19 0.33
CA LEU A 365 10.47 5.42 1.41
C LEU A 365 11.18 5.95 2.64
N ASP A 366 10.45 6.71 3.43
CA ASP A 366 10.89 7.22 4.73
C ASP A 366 10.06 6.61 5.85
N VAL A 367 10.60 6.58 7.06
CA VAL A 367 9.95 6.00 8.23
C VAL A 367 10.07 6.94 9.43
N TRP A 368 9.01 7.03 10.24
CA TRP A 368 9.06 7.72 11.51
C TRP A 368 9.73 6.87 12.58
N LYS A 369 10.78 7.40 13.20
CA LYS A 369 11.43 6.85 14.40
C LYS A 369 10.70 7.35 15.66
N ASN A 370 9.41 7.07 15.78
CA ASN A 370 8.51 7.64 16.80
C ASN A 370 7.97 6.63 17.82
N ASN A 371 8.55 5.43 17.86
CA ASN A 371 8.18 4.42 18.86
C ASN A 371 9.07 4.50 20.12
N ALA A 372 8.73 3.71 21.17
CA ALA A 372 9.42 3.72 22.46
C ALA A 372 10.92 3.36 22.41
N TYR A 373 11.41 2.75 21.33
CA TYR A 373 12.84 2.50 21.16
C TYR A 373 13.61 3.77 20.82
N TYR A 374 13.04 4.60 19.93
CA TYR A 374 13.69 5.83 19.47
C TYR A 374 13.39 7.02 20.38
N GLN A 375 12.15 7.16 20.85
CA GLN A 375 11.71 8.27 21.68
C GLN A 375 11.65 7.84 23.15
N ASN A 376 12.76 8.08 23.87
CA ASN A 376 12.85 7.80 25.29
C ASN A 376 12.21 8.94 26.08
N LYS A 377 10.99 8.73 26.61
CA LYS A 377 10.20 9.72 27.34
C LYS A 377 9.45 9.11 28.50
N GLY A 378 9.04 9.95 29.45
CA GLY A 378 8.27 9.53 30.61
C GLY A 378 9.07 8.63 31.57
N GLU A 379 8.37 7.83 32.36
CA GLU A 379 8.94 6.93 33.38
C GLU A 379 9.23 5.52 32.87
N GLY A 380 9.15 5.31 31.53
CA GLY A 380 9.34 4.01 30.90
C GLY A 380 10.79 3.51 30.91
N LYS A 381 11.00 2.36 30.29
CA LYS A 381 12.33 1.81 30.04
C LYS A 381 12.98 2.57 28.88
N TYR A 382 14.21 3.02 29.07
CA TYR A 382 14.98 3.75 28.08
C TYR A 382 15.84 2.80 27.25
N SER A 383 15.91 3.07 25.96
CA SER A 383 16.79 2.35 25.04
C SER A 383 18.25 2.80 25.17
N VAL A 384 19.16 2.06 24.54
CA VAL A 384 20.60 2.41 24.51
C VAL A 384 20.88 3.77 23.85
N LEU A 385 19.96 4.33 23.09
CA LEU A 385 20.09 5.65 22.48
C LEU A 385 20.20 6.76 23.53
N ALA A 386 19.62 6.55 24.72
CA ALA A 386 19.71 7.46 25.84
C ALA A 386 21.16 7.66 26.34
N LEU A 387 22.07 6.75 26.02
CA LEU A 387 23.49 6.89 26.38
C LEU A 387 24.20 8.01 25.59
N ASP A 388 23.70 8.31 24.38
CA ASP A 388 24.21 9.39 23.52
C ASP A 388 23.46 10.72 23.71
N ARG A 389 22.72 10.85 24.80
CA ARG A 389 22.05 12.12 25.12
C ARG A 389 23.03 13.28 25.25
N TRP A 390 22.66 14.41 24.70
CA TRP A 390 23.42 15.63 24.85
C TRP A 390 23.45 16.11 26.32
N HIS A 391 24.63 16.55 26.79
CA HIS A 391 24.83 17.18 28.08
C HIS A 391 26.00 18.15 27.97
N PRO A 392 25.88 19.38 28.46
CA PRO A 392 26.91 20.43 28.24
C PRO A 392 28.29 20.07 28.74
N GLU A 393 28.40 19.35 29.84
CA GLU A 393 29.67 18.97 30.45
C GLU A 393 30.09 17.54 30.10
N ASN A 394 29.16 16.59 30.22
CA ASN A 394 29.50 15.16 30.15
C ASN A 394 29.45 14.58 28.72
N ASN A 395 28.66 15.16 27.83
CA ASN A 395 28.54 14.72 26.42
C ASN A 395 28.12 15.89 25.50
N PRO A 396 28.97 16.91 25.31
CA PRO A 396 28.64 18.09 24.50
C PRO A 396 28.47 17.76 23.00
N ASN A 397 28.99 16.62 22.55
CA ASN A 397 28.86 16.12 21.18
C ASN A 397 27.70 15.13 21.00
N GLY A 398 26.92 14.85 22.04
CA GLY A 398 25.79 13.95 21.99
C GLY A 398 24.85 14.29 20.86
N THR A 399 24.30 13.26 20.17
CA THR A 399 23.41 13.45 19.04
C THR A 399 21.94 13.22 19.41
N TYR A 400 21.69 12.60 20.54
CA TYR A 400 20.36 12.37 21.07
C TYR A 400 19.93 13.56 21.96
N PRO A 401 18.66 14.01 21.93
CA PRO A 401 18.21 15.11 22.78
C PRO A 401 18.37 14.81 24.26
N ARG A 402 18.34 15.86 25.10
CA ARG A 402 18.29 15.65 26.55
C ARG A 402 17.13 14.74 26.94
N LEU A 403 17.28 13.97 27.98
CA LEU A 403 16.20 13.13 28.49
C LEU A 403 15.22 13.95 29.33
N THR A 404 13.96 13.61 29.26
CA THR A 404 12.86 14.22 30.01
C THR A 404 11.85 13.16 30.46
N THR A 405 11.27 13.37 31.64
CA THR A 405 10.15 12.59 32.15
C THR A 405 8.80 13.19 31.74
N THR A 406 8.81 14.42 31.19
CA THR A 406 7.59 15.10 30.75
C THR A 406 7.14 14.57 29.39
N GLU A 407 5.87 14.17 29.30
CA GLU A 407 5.25 13.79 28.03
C GLU A 407 4.79 15.01 27.23
N GLY A 408 4.78 14.89 25.90
CA GLY A 408 4.26 15.93 25.00
C GLY A 408 5.10 17.18 24.91
N ASP A 409 6.40 17.08 25.20
CA ASP A 409 7.31 18.19 25.05
C ASP A 409 7.83 18.38 23.60
N ASN A 410 8.59 19.48 23.42
CA ASN A 410 9.16 19.91 22.15
C ASN A 410 9.92 18.80 21.38
N ASN A 411 10.56 17.86 22.08
CA ASN A 411 11.46 16.89 21.44
C ASN A 411 10.73 15.77 20.68
N PHE A 412 9.44 15.51 20.94
CA PHE A 412 8.76 14.32 20.45
C PHE A 412 7.71 14.58 19.37
N VAL A 413 7.72 15.76 18.77
CA VAL A 413 6.90 16.08 17.60
C VAL A 413 7.48 15.44 16.34
N ASN A 414 6.61 15.13 15.39
CA ASN A 414 7.03 14.63 14.08
C ASN A 414 7.91 15.67 13.37
N SER A 415 9.16 15.31 13.14
CA SER A 415 10.16 16.22 12.58
C SER A 415 11.22 15.46 11.78
N SER A 416 12.01 16.20 11.01
CA SER A 416 13.13 15.61 10.28
C SER A 416 14.19 14.97 11.20
N PHE A 417 14.21 15.28 12.48
CA PHE A 417 15.06 14.62 13.47
C PHE A 417 14.67 13.13 13.66
N TRP A 418 13.39 12.85 13.64
CA TRP A 418 12.83 11.51 13.80
C TRP A 418 12.45 10.85 12.47
N LEU A 419 12.86 11.41 11.34
CA LEU A 419 12.69 10.81 10.04
C LEU A 419 13.92 9.99 9.68
N GLY A 420 13.73 8.76 9.25
CA GLY A 420 14.79 7.87 8.81
C GLY A 420 14.52 7.35 7.41
N ASN A 421 15.57 6.95 6.71
CA ASN A 421 15.45 6.24 5.44
C ASN A 421 14.95 4.81 5.70
N GLY A 422 13.79 4.49 5.16
CA GLY A 422 13.16 3.17 5.29
C GLY A 422 13.56 2.17 4.20
N SER A 423 14.40 2.58 3.25
CA SER A 423 14.81 1.71 2.13
C SER A 423 15.61 0.51 2.61
N TYR A 424 15.32 -0.66 2.03
CA TYR A 424 16.02 -1.88 2.38
C TYR A 424 16.07 -2.88 1.22
N PHE A 425 17.02 -3.80 1.31
CA PHE A 425 17.07 -5.06 0.55
C PHE A 425 17.00 -6.22 1.53
N ARG A 426 16.23 -7.27 1.21
CA ARG A 426 16.12 -8.49 2.00
C ARG A 426 16.36 -9.72 1.17
N LEU A 427 17.22 -10.62 1.65
CA LEU A 427 17.31 -11.98 1.13
C LEU A 427 16.17 -12.81 1.73
N LYS A 428 15.06 -12.89 0.95
CA LYS A 428 13.79 -13.48 1.41
C LYS A 428 13.84 -15.01 1.48
N ASN A 429 14.49 -15.66 0.50
CA ASN A 429 14.46 -17.11 0.43
C ASN A 429 15.75 -17.64 -0.23
N VAL A 430 16.34 -18.67 0.37
CA VAL A 430 17.39 -19.50 -0.25
C VAL A 430 17.04 -20.95 0.02
N GLU A 431 16.91 -21.76 -1.02
CA GLU A 431 16.66 -23.19 -0.91
C GLU A 431 17.71 -23.98 -1.67
N LEU A 432 18.40 -24.86 -0.98
CA LEU A 432 19.23 -25.89 -1.60
C LEU A 432 18.47 -27.21 -1.55
N SER A 433 18.36 -27.88 -2.69
CA SER A 433 17.63 -29.15 -2.80
C SER A 433 18.41 -30.20 -3.58
N TYR A 434 18.14 -31.45 -3.25
CA TYR A 434 18.65 -32.63 -3.98
C TYR A 434 17.47 -33.51 -4.36
N THR A 435 17.35 -33.87 -5.64
CA THR A 435 16.23 -34.64 -6.17
C THR A 435 16.70 -36.00 -6.67
N ILE A 436 16.14 -37.04 -6.11
CA ILE A 436 16.35 -38.44 -6.55
C ILE A 436 15.18 -38.83 -7.42
N THR A 437 15.40 -39.17 -8.69
CA THR A 437 14.37 -39.64 -9.62
C THR A 437 14.51 -41.13 -9.87
N ASN A 438 13.46 -41.88 -9.59
CA ASN A 438 13.40 -43.29 -9.90
C ASN A 438 12.84 -43.48 -11.30
N LYS A 439 13.62 -44.13 -12.17
CA LYS A 439 13.24 -44.37 -13.58
C LYS A 439 12.41 -45.63 -13.79
N LYS A 440 12.16 -46.42 -12.73
CA LYS A 440 11.36 -47.67 -12.85
C LYS A 440 9.87 -47.28 -12.91
N GLU A 441 9.15 -47.78 -13.92
CA GLU A 441 7.71 -47.48 -14.14
C GLU A 441 6.82 -47.85 -12.94
N ASN A 442 7.13 -48.94 -12.24
CA ASN A 442 6.39 -49.46 -11.08
C ASN A 442 6.96 -49.00 -9.74
N ALA A 443 7.77 -47.95 -9.71
CA ALA A 443 8.31 -47.47 -8.45
C ALA A 443 7.20 -46.80 -7.61
N LEU A 444 7.11 -47.19 -6.35
CA LEU A 444 6.16 -46.60 -5.38
C LEU A 444 6.42 -45.09 -5.21
N ALA A 445 7.68 -44.67 -5.21
CA ALA A 445 8.07 -43.26 -5.21
C ALA A 445 8.81 -42.93 -6.52
N LYS A 446 8.23 -42.07 -7.36
CA LYS A 446 8.84 -41.65 -8.63
C LYS A 446 9.91 -40.59 -8.43
N LYS A 447 9.69 -39.70 -7.46
CA LYS A 447 10.61 -38.61 -7.20
C LYS A 447 10.67 -38.30 -5.69
N ILE A 448 11.88 -38.16 -5.16
CA ILE A 448 12.15 -37.77 -3.78
C ILE A 448 13.01 -36.50 -3.82
N LYS A 449 12.51 -35.41 -3.29
CA LYS A 449 13.24 -34.14 -3.15
C LYS A 449 13.53 -33.90 -1.67
N ILE A 450 14.80 -33.79 -1.32
CA ILE A 450 15.29 -33.41 0.01
C ILE A 450 15.72 -31.95 -0.11
N PHE A 451 15.32 -31.08 0.81
CA PHE A 451 15.67 -29.67 0.76
C PHE A 451 15.97 -29.07 2.12
N GLY A 452 16.83 -28.04 2.12
CA GLY A 452 17.05 -27.11 3.21
C GLY A 452 16.73 -25.70 2.73
N ARG A 453 15.90 -24.97 3.48
CA ARG A 453 15.46 -23.62 3.13
C ARG A 453 15.72 -22.67 4.27
N GLY A 454 16.27 -21.49 3.93
CA GLY A 454 16.36 -20.35 4.83
C GLY A 454 15.48 -19.22 4.35
N THR A 455 14.69 -18.62 5.24
CA THR A 455 13.86 -17.45 4.93
C THR A 455 14.28 -16.25 5.77
N ASN A 456 14.17 -15.04 5.19
CA ASN A 456 14.55 -13.78 5.84
C ASN A 456 15.99 -13.80 6.39
N LEU A 457 16.95 -14.31 5.60
CA LEU A 457 18.30 -14.61 6.09
C LEU A 457 19.07 -13.37 6.52
N PHE A 458 18.95 -12.29 5.78
CA PHE A 458 19.48 -10.98 6.18
C PHE A 458 18.76 -9.83 5.46
N SER A 459 18.87 -8.63 6.02
CA SER A 459 18.47 -7.39 5.40
C SER A 459 19.62 -6.39 5.37
N LEU A 460 19.69 -5.58 4.32
CA LEU A 460 20.57 -4.43 4.18
C LEU A 460 19.71 -3.19 4.23
N SER A 461 19.92 -2.35 5.23
CA SER A 461 19.21 -1.08 5.45
C SER A 461 20.13 -0.11 6.18
N GLU A 462 19.79 1.17 6.17
CA GLU A 462 20.45 2.18 6.98
C GLU A 462 20.19 1.94 8.46
N GLU A 463 18.95 1.61 8.83
CA GLU A 463 18.58 1.23 10.19
C GLU A 463 19.04 -0.20 10.48
N LYS A 464 19.89 -0.37 11.50
CA LYS A 464 20.48 -1.67 11.87
C LYS A 464 20.00 -2.20 13.21
N LYS A 465 19.25 -1.41 13.97
CA LYS A 465 18.82 -1.76 15.33
C LYS A 465 17.47 -2.47 15.35
N LEU A 466 16.58 -2.09 14.42
CA LEU A 466 15.28 -2.71 14.22
C LEU A 466 15.16 -3.25 12.80
N ASP A 467 14.28 -4.21 12.60
CA ASP A 467 13.95 -4.69 11.27
C ASP A 467 13.33 -3.56 10.44
N PRO A 468 13.80 -3.31 9.20
CA PRO A 468 13.33 -2.20 8.38
C PRO A 468 11.82 -2.23 8.09
N GLU A 469 11.21 -3.41 8.03
CA GLU A 469 9.75 -3.54 7.86
C GLU A 469 8.95 -3.22 9.15
N LEU A 470 9.62 -3.09 10.29
CA LEU A 470 8.99 -2.91 11.61
C LEU A 470 9.36 -1.60 12.31
N ILE A 471 10.09 -0.70 11.67
CA ILE A 471 10.55 0.55 12.32
C ILE A 471 9.36 1.36 12.85
N ASN A 472 8.30 1.54 12.06
CA ASN A 472 7.09 2.26 12.48
C ASN A 472 6.25 1.50 13.51
N ALA A 473 6.32 0.19 13.49
CA ALA A 473 5.51 -0.68 14.34
C ALA A 473 6.09 -0.81 15.77
N GLY A 474 7.38 -0.53 15.93
CA GLY A 474 8.08 -0.51 17.21
C GLY A 474 8.38 -1.89 17.78
N ILE A 475 8.95 -1.86 18.99
CA ILE A 475 9.41 -3.07 19.69
C ILE A 475 8.29 -3.97 20.23
N ASN A 476 7.05 -3.50 20.22
CA ASN A 476 5.89 -4.24 20.72
C ASN A 476 5.29 -5.18 19.68
N ASN A 477 5.74 -5.12 18.42
CA ASN A 477 5.25 -5.98 17.38
C ASN A 477 6.04 -7.28 17.28
N TYR A 478 5.36 -8.28 16.73
CA TYR A 478 5.95 -9.59 16.50
C TYR A 478 7.10 -9.47 15.48
N PRO A 479 8.33 -9.87 15.82
CA PRO A 479 9.49 -9.67 14.96
C PRO A 479 9.44 -10.55 13.71
N VAL A 480 10.05 -10.08 12.63
CA VAL A 480 10.28 -10.89 11.42
C VAL A 480 11.40 -11.89 11.72
N TYR A 481 11.02 -13.17 11.81
CA TYR A 481 11.99 -14.23 12.12
C TYR A 481 12.80 -14.65 10.90
N ARG A 482 14.07 -14.96 11.17
CA ARG A 482 14.88 -15.81 10.32
C ARG A 482 14.48 -17.26 10.58
N THR A 483 14.07 -18.00 9.53
CA THR A 483 13.61 -19.37 9.66
C THR A 483 14.48 -20.30 8.85
N LEU A 484 14.87 -21.44 9.45
CA LEU A 484 15.56 -22.54 8.78
C LEU A 484 14.63 -23.75 8.77
N THR A 485 14.39 -24.31 7.60
CA THR A 485 13.48 -25.44 7.40
C THR A 485 14.19 -26.55 6.64
N GLY A 486 14.10 -27.78 7.14
CA GLY A 486 14.48 -28.99 6.40
C GLY A 486 13.25 -29.80 6.04
N GLY A 487 13.22 -30.40 4.86
CA GLY A 487 12.04 -31.15 4.43
C GLY A 487 12.35 -32.19 3.34
N VAL A 488 11.36 -33.09 3.19
CA VAL A 488 11.37 -34.14 2.17
C VAL A 488 10.01 -34.11 1.47
N THR A 489 10.04 -34.08 0.14
CA THR A 489 8.86 -34.23 -0.71
C THR A 489 8.94 -35.52 -1.50
N VAL A 490 7.92 -36.37 -1.40
CA VAL A 490 7.80 -37.59 -2.14
C VAL A 490 6.67 -37.51 -3.16
N THR A 491 6.98 -37.81 -4.42
CA THR A 491 5.98 -37.89 -5.51
C THR A 491 5.84 -39.35 -5.92
N PHE A 492 4.62 -39.86 -5.88
CA PHE A 492 4.24 -41.21 -6.20
C PHE A 492 3.89 -41.41 -7.68
#